data_b50f6ad18feb5af3348b88cd7ae21333
#
_entry.id   b50f6ad18feb5af3348b88cd7ae21333
#
_cell.length_a   1.000
_cell.length_b   1.000
_cell.length_c   1.000
_cell.angle_alpha   90.00
_cell.angle_beta   90.00
_cell.angle_gamma   90.00
#
_symmetry.space_group_name_H-M   'P 1'
#
loop_
_entity.id
_entity.type
_entity.pdbx_description
1 polymer ?
#
loop_
_entity_poly.entity_id
_entity_poly.type
_entity_poly.pdbx_seq_one_letter_code
_entity_poly.pdbx_strand_id
1 'polypeptide(L)'
;MSTKTQTTTTHYAIQKKRRAEFIEEWRNYRQTVIRQEDVRLEPTARGLRTGVYMGWDGDRPTRCLDALVHEVDPGTTSTMHRHSWDAILFMLDGSGWTEVDGVRYDWKTWDAIHIPAWSWHRHGNDGDKPGRFMSYSSEPMLWTLGMSLIEDAGHAPFATLPPRPAFSGGIPGNDPYSRRLRRLAQETKKRRSGRIHTPYDEQEILATPRGTRTKFLNDRAIGNEASGLTQVMIQFAPGKTQSLHRHPGEAWLYVVEGYGHSFMGHSPDQGEHHRWKKGDLIVVDHFLWHQHFNDDPVNQCRLVRIHMFDSILETMRTLMDPMVLFEEAEDTLVSMQELSQIEWPDDKRPGE
;
A
#
# COMPACT_ATOMS: atom_id res chain seq x y z
N MET A 1 48.85 4.01 -38.22
CA MET A 1 47.45 3.75 -38.64
C MET A 1 46.68 3.38 -37.38
N SER A 2 45.87 4.30 -36.88
CA SER A 2 45.06 4.07 -35.71
C SER A 2 43.81 3.26 -36.11
N THR A 3 43.75 2.01 -35.68
CA THR A 3 42.54 1.21 -35.80
C THR A 3 41.49 1.79 -34.89
N LYS A 4 40.58 2.54 -35.44
CA LYS A 4 39.32 2.90 -34.76
C LYS A 4 38.62 1.60 -34.43
N THR A 5 38.65 1.21 -33.17
CA THR A 5 37.78 0.18 -32.63
C THR A 5 36.33 0.69 -32.82
N GLN A 6 35.65 0.15 -33.81
CA GLN A 6 34.22 0.39 -33.98
C GLN A 6 33.52 -0.20 -32.76
N THR A 7 33.19 0.62 -31.81
CA THR A 7 32.23 0.28 -30.76
C THR A 7 30.88 0.09 -31.43
N THR A 8 30.57 -1.13 -31.80
CA THR A 8 29.23 -1.53 -32.24
C THR A 8 28.32 -1.55 -31.02
N THR A 9 27.93 -0.35 -30.54
CA THR A 9 26.92 -0.22 -29.53
C THR A 9 25.58 -0.46 -30.19
N THR A 10 25.18 -1.71 -30.30
CA THR A 10 23.86 -2.06 -30.80
C THR A 10 22.79 -1.49 -29.88
N HIS A 11 21.60 -1.20 -30.41
CA HIS A 11 20.46 -0.79 -29.61
C HIS A 11 20.23 -1.70 -28.37
N TYR A 12 20.42 -3.00 -28.54
CA TYR A 12 20.33 -3.98 -27.46
C TYR A 12 21.38 -3.76 -26.34
N ALA A 13 22.62 -3.45 -26.70
CA ALA A 13 23.66 -3.15 -25.70
C ALA A 13 23.34 -1.88 -24.88
N ILE A 14 22.77 -0.86 -25.56
CA ILE A 14 22.30 0.37 -24.89
C ILE A 14 21.16 0.05 -23.94
N GLN A 15 20.17 -0.73 -24.36
CA GLN A 15 19.07 -1.15 -23.50
C GLN A 15 19.54 -1.93 -22.27
N LYS A 16 20.48 -2.88 -22.47
CA LYS A 16 21.03 -3.69 -21.38
C LYS A 16 21.78 -2.84 -20.38
N LYS A 17 22.59 -1.88 -20.86
CA LYS A 17 23.31 -0.93 -20.01
C LYS A 17 22.33 -0.08 -19.19
N ARG A 18 21.32 0.53 -19.82
CA ARG A 18 20.33 1.37 -19.12
C ARG A 18 19.54 0.61 -18.08
N ARG A 19 19.20 -0.67 -18.33
CA ARG A 19 18.54 -1.50 -17.30
C ARG A 19 19.44 -1.73 -16.11
N ALA A 20 20.71 -2.03 -16.33
CA ALA A 20 21.67 -2.25 -15.25
C ALA A 20 21.84 -0.97 -14.40
N GLU A 21 22.03 0.18 -15.05
CA GLU A 21 22.15 1.48 -14.40
C GLU A 21 20.89 1.82 -13.57
N PHE A 22 19.71 1.55 -14.12
CA PHE A 22 18.44 1.76 -13.43
C PHE A 22 18.29 0.89 -12.18
N ILE A 23 18.67 -0.40 -12.26
CA ILE A 23 18.60 -1.32 -11.12
C ILE A 23 19.62 -0.92 -10.06
N GLU A 24 20.82 -0.52 -10.47
CA GLU A 24 21.87 -0.08 -9.56
C GLU A 24 21.47 1.21 -8.83
N GLU A 25 20.96 2.21 -9.55
CA GLU A 25 20.41 3.43 -8.98
C GLU A 25 19.32 3.12 -7.97
N TRP A 26 18.36 2.27 -8.32
CA TRP A 26 17.29 1.86 -7.42
C TRP A 26 17.82 1.21 -6.15
N ARG A 27 18.78 0.30 -6.25
CA ARG A 27 19.40 -0.38 -5.09
C ARG A 27 20.14 0.59 -4.17
N ASN A 28 20.80 1.60 -4.72
CA ASN A 28 21.59 2.56 -3.96
C ASN A 28 20.73 3.51 -3.10
N TYR A 29 19.51 3.83 -3.55
CA TYR A 29 18.61 4.73 -2.82
C TYR A 29 17.63 3.99 -1.92
N ARG A 30 17.53 2.70 -2.02
CA ARG A 30 16.55 1.91 -1.32
C ARG A 30 16.92 1.71 0.15
N GLN A 31 15.93 1.91 1.01
CA GLN A 31 16.01 1.56 2.43
C GLN A 31 15.11 0.36 2.71
N THR A 32 15.59 -0.59 3.53
CA THR A 32 14.85 -1.79 3.92
C THR A 32 13.94 -1.54 5.12
N VAL A 33 14.39 -0.67 6.05
CA VAL A 33 13.59 -0.25 7.21
C VAL A 33 13.72 1.25 7.37
N ILE A 34 12.59 1.95 7.33
CA ILE A 34 12.51 3.37 7.62
C ILE A 34 12.08 3.53 9.07
N ARG A 35 12.90 4.24 9.85
CA ARG A 35 12.65 4.45 11.27
C ARG A 35 11.62 5.55 11.50
N GLN A 36 10.73 5.34 12.46
CA GLN A 36 9.75 6.36 12.83
C GLN A 36 10.43 7.66 13.26
N GLU A 37 11.53 7.60 13.98
CA GLU A 37 12.30 8.75 14.45
C GLU A 37 12.89 9.60 13.34
N ASP A 38 13.03 9.07 12.13
CA ASP A 38 13.51 9.79 10.95
C ASP A 38 12.39 10.48 10.17
N VAL A 39 11.12 10.25 10.55
CA VAL A 39 9.95 10.83 9.89
C VAL A 39 9.47 12.05 10.66
N ARG A 40 9.55 13.22 10.05
CA ARG A 40 9.13 14.49 10.65
C ARG A 40 7.75 14.89 10.16
N LEU A 41 6.85 15.20 11.08
CA LEU A 41 5.55 15.78 10.78
C LEU A 41 5.71 17.29 10.59
N GLU A 42 5.42 17.78 9.39
CA GLU A 42 5.48 19.19 9.04
C GLU A 42 4.12 19.73 8.62
N PRO A 43 3.76 20.97 8.94
CA PRO A 43 2.53 21.57 8.48
C PRO A 43 2.48 21.66 6.96
N THR A 44 1.33 21.37 6.38
CA THR A 44 1.09 21.48 4.93
C THR A 44 0.07 22.56 4.63
N ALA A 45 0.07 23.06 3.39
CA ALA A 45 -0.93 24.01 2.91
C ALA A 45 -2.36 23.44 2.93
N ARG A 46 -2.51 22.13 3.06
CA ARG A 46 -3.81 21.46 3.17
C ARG A 46 -4.41 21.44 4.56
N GLY A 47 -3.73 22.00 5.55
CA GLY A 47 -4.24 22.06 6.94
C GLY A 47 -4.00 20.77 7.74
N LEU A 48 -3.15 19.88 7.27
CA LEU A 48 -2.66 18.70 7.98
C LEU A 48 -1.17 18.85 8.30
N ARG A 49 -0.69 18.12 9.30
CA ARG A 49 0.73 17.83 9.43
C ARG A 49 1.03 16.51 8.73
N THR A 50 2.05 16.48 7.89
CA THR A 50 2.40 15.32 7.08
C THR A 50 3.86 14.97 7.24
N GLY A 51 4.16 13.68 7.40
CA GLY A 51 5.51 13.12 7.39
C GLY A 51 5.65 12.07 6.27
N VAL A 52 6.80 12.04 5.62
CA VAL A 52 7.05 11.13 4.50
C VAL A 52 7.89 9.95 4.98
N TYR A 53 7.34 8.75 4.96
CA TYR A 53 8.11 7.51 5.09
C TYR A 53 8.82 7.19 3.78
N MET A 54 8.08 7.16 2.69
CA MET A 54 8.60 7.00 1.33
C MET A 54 7.76 7.84 0.37
N GLY A 55 8.42 8.54 -0.53
CA GLY A 55 7.76 9.37 -1.53
C GLY A 55 8.73 9.69 -2.66
N TRP A 56 8.20 10.06 -3.82
CA TRP A 56 8.99 10.38 -5.01
C TRP A 56 9.80 11.68 -4.86
N ASP A 57 9.38 12.56 -3.99
CA ASP A 57 9.90 13.91 -3.74
C ASP A 57 10.84 14.01 -2.53
N GLY A 58 11.09 12.90 -1.82
CA GLY A 58 11.87 12.87 -0.60
C GLY A 58 13.25 12.23 -0.75
N ASP A 59 13.95 12.14 0.37
CA ASP A 59 15.23 11.44 0.49
C ASP A 59 15.12 9.92 0.29
N ARG A 60 13.88 9.41 0.22
CA ARG A 60 13.54 7.99 0.09
C ARG A 60 12.65 7.78 -1.12
N PRO A 61 13.22 7.87 -2.34
CA PRO A 61 12.45 7.80 -3.57
C PRO A 61 11.82 6.43 -3.75
N THR A 62 10.64 6.42 -4.33
CA THR A 62 9.90 5.23 -4.72
C THR A 62 9.35 5.40 -6.12
N ARG A 63 8.98 4.29 -6.77
CA ARG A 63 8.45 4.30 -8.15
C ARG A 63 7.06 3.72 -8.26
N CYS A 64 6.65 2.97 -7.25
CA CYS A 64 5.39 2.24 -7.29
C CYS A 64 4.35 2.81 -6.33
N LEU A 65 4.74 2.94 -5.08
CA LEU A 65 3.87 3.37 -3.99
C LEU A 65 4.51 4.55 -3.25
N ASP A 66 3.71 5.29 -2.52
CA ASP A 66 4.18 6.17 -1.45
C ASP A 66 3.60 5.74 -0.10
N ALA A 67 4.18 6.24 0.98
CA ALA A 67 3.72 6.04 2.35
C ALA A 67 3.93 7.33 3.13
N LEU A 68 2.83 7.96 3.51
CA LEU A 68 2.80 9.21 4.24
C LEU A 68 2.05 9.02 5.56
N VAL A 69 2.52 9.65 6.62
CA VAL A 69 1.76 9.77 7.85
C VAL A 69 1.15 11.17 7.95
N HIS A 70 -0.12 11.23 8.30
CA HIS A 70 -0.87 12.47 8.47
C HIS A 70 -1.36 12.58 9.89
N GLU A 71 -1.39 13.82 10.38
CA GLU A 71 -1.99 14.17 11.65
C GLU A 71 -3.00 15.31 11.46
N VAL A 72 -4.21 15.11 11.99
CA VAL A 72 -5.32 16.06 11.96
C VAL A 72 -5.54 16.56 13.37
N ASP A 73 -5.25 17.83 13.61
CA ASP A 73 -5.45 18.44 14.92
C ASP A 73 -6.93 18.59 15.28
N PRO A 74 -7.29 18.62 16.58
CA PRO A 74 -8.66 18.87 17.03
C PRO A 74 -9.26 20.13 16.43
N GLY A 75 -10.52 20.03 15.99
CA GLY A 75 -11.28 21.14 15.40
C GLY A 75 -10.79 21.58 14.02
N THR A 76 -9.89 20.82 13.37
CA THR A 76 -9.37 21.17 12.05
C THR A 76 -9.97 20.31 10.94
N THR A 77 -9.91 20.84 9.72
CA THR A 77 -10.35 20.15 8.49
C THR A 77 -9.37 20.45 7.38
N SER A 78 -8.95 19.42 6.65
CA SER A 78 -8.09 19.59 5.48
C SER A 78 -8.84 20.25 4.32
N THR A 79 -8.10 20.71 3.31
CA THR A 79 -8.68 21.18 2.05
C THR A 79 -9.38 20.02 1.33
N MET A 80 -10.42 20.35 0.58
CA MET A 80 -11.13 19.45 -0.31
C MET A 80 -10.33 19.31 -1.61
N HIS A 81 -9.93 18.08 -1.93
CA HIS A 81 -9.11 17.82 -3.12
C HIS A 81 -9.48 16.48 -3.79
N ARG A 82 -8.99 16.27 -4.98
CA ARG A 82 -9.08 15.00 -5.70
C ARG A 82 -7.83 14.75 -6.54
N HIS A 83 -7.55 13.49 -6.80
CA HIS A 83 -6.38 13.06 -7.56
C HIS A 83 -6.67 11.85 -8.44
N SER A 84 -5.85 11.63 -9.46
CA SER A 84 -6.05 10.59 -10.49
C SER A 84 -5.68 9.17 -10.04
N TRP A 85 -5.15 8.99 -8.84
CA TRP A 85 -4.79 7.70 -8.25
C TRP A 85 -5.71 7.29 -7.12
N ASP A 86 -5.73 6.00 -6.82
CA ASP A 86 -6.35 5.48 -5.61
C ASP A 86 -5.40 5.66 -4.42
N ALA A 87 -5.96 5.98 -3.26
CA ALA A 87 -5.25 5.93 -1.99
C ALA A 87 -6.01 5.05 -0.99
N ILE A 88 -5.27 4.38 -0.12
CA ILE A 88 -5.81 3.64 1.00
C ILE A 88 -5.24 4.19 2.30
N LEU A 89 -6.11 4.38 3.28
CA LEU A 89 -5.75 4.94 4.57
C LEU A 89 -5.83 3.86 5.64
N PHE A 90 -4.92 3.92 6.59
CA PHE A 90 -4.96 3.10 7.81
C PHE A 90 -4.90 4.01 9.02
N MET A 91 -5.89 3.93 9.89
CA MET A 91 -6.01 4.79 11.06
C MET A 91 -5.11 4.30 12.17
N LEU A 92 -4.05 5.07 12.47
CA LEU A 92 -3.01 4.68 13.43
C LEU A 92 -3.42 4.90 14.87
N ASP A 93 -4.04 6.06 15.14
CA ASP A 93 -4.34 6.51 16.50
C ASP A 93 -5.44 7.58 16.50
N GLY A 94 -6.20 7.65 17.60
CA GLY A 94 -7.25 8.62 17.78
C GLY A 94 -8.50 8.32 16.94
N SER A 95 -9.26 9.38 16.64
CA SER A 95 -10.48 9.33 15.85
C SER A 95 -10.58 10.57 14.96
N GLY A 96 -11.45 10.51 13.98
CA GLY A 96 -11.74 11.62 13.08
C GLY A 96 -12.76 11.19 12.04
N TRP A 97 -12.78 11.91 10.94
CA TRP A 97 -13.67 11.60 9.84
C TRP A 97 -13.01 11.89 8.49
N THR A 98 -13.48 11.21 7.47
CA THR A 98 -13.11 11.44 6.07
C THR A 98 -14.39 11.60 5.26
N GLU A 99 -14.49 12.67 4.50
CA GLU A 99 -15.56 12.88 3.53
C GLU A 99 -15.07 12.45 2.15
N VAL A 100 -15.85 11.60 1.47
CA VAL A 100 -15.57 11.13 0.10
C VAL A 100 -16.82 11.35 -0.74
N ASP A 101 -16.73 12.16 -1.79
CA ASP A 101 -17.85 12.52 -2.68
C ASP A 101 -19.13 12.95 -1.91
N GLY A 102 -18.96 13.72 -0.83
CA GLY A 102 -20.05 14.26 -0.01
C GLY A 102 -20.59 13.31 1.06
N VAL A 103 -20.04 12.12 1.18
CA VAL A 103 -20.40 11.17 2.25
C VAL A 103 -19.32 11.17 3.32
N ARG A 104 -19.73 11.44 4.56
CA ARG A 104 -18.83 11.41 5.71
C ARG A 104 -18.74 10.01 6.30
N TYR A 105 -17.51 9.58 6.59
CA TYR A 105 -17.15 8.33 7.26
C TYR A 105 -16.38 8.67 8.52
N ASP A 106 -17.01 8.46 9.68
CA ASP A 106 -16.32 8.57 10.98
C ASP A 106 -15.47 7.32 11.19
N TRP A 107 -14.24 7.50 11.64
CA TRP A 107 -13.28 6.42 11.84
C TRP A 107 -12.62 6.47 13.22
N LYS A 108 -12.12 5.37 13.65
CA LYS A 108 -11.31 5.18 14.84
C LYS A 108 -10.06 4.34 14.54
N THR A 109 -9.18 4.25 15.49
CA THR A 109 -7.92 3.49 15.40
C THR A 109 -8.11 2.12 14.72
N TRP A 110 -7.25 1.79 13.74
CA TRP A 110 -7.19 0.58 12.92
C TRP A 110 -8.29 0.40 11.86
N ASP A 111 -9.24 1.31 11.76
CA ASP A 111 -10.10 1.33 10.59
C ASP A 111 -9.31 1.61 9.31
N ALA A 112 -9.87 1.25 8.18
CA ALA A 112 -9.31 1.56 6.87
C ALA A 112 -10.31 2.33 6.00
N ILE A 113 -9.79 3.23 5.16
CA ILE A 113 -10.59 3.97 4.18
C ILE A 113 -9.92 3.88 2.81
N HIS A 114 -10.71 3.61 1.80
CA HIS A 114 -10.33 3.70 0.40
C HIS A 114 -10.78 5.05 -0.18
N ILE A 115 -9.86 5.77 -0.78
CA ILE A 115 -10.13 6.97 -1.56
C ILE A 115 -10.05 6.60 -3.05
N PRO A 116 -11.19 6.43 -3.74
CA PRO A 116 -11.17 6.09 -5.15
C PRO A 116 -10.62 7.23 -6.00
N ALA A 117 -9.91 6.88 -7.06
CA ALA A 117 -9.38 7.84 -8.01
C ALA A 117 -10.44 8.85 -8.46
N TRP A 118 -10.07 10.13 -8.47
CA TRP A 118 -10.89 11.28 -8.87
C TRP A 118 -12.11 11.55 -8.00
N SER A 119 -12.16 11.00 -6.75
CA SER A 119 -13.14 11.36 -5.74
C SER A 119 -12.74 12.63 -5.01
N TRP A 120 -13.64 13.57 -4.86
CA TRP A 120 -13.46 14.69 -3.95
C TRP A 120 -13.42 14.19 -2.50
N HIS A 121 -12.38 14.54 -1.77
CA HIS A 121 -12.25 14.11 -0.39
C HIS A 121 -11.50 15.13 0.47
N ARG A 122 -11.76 15.04 1.77
CA ARG A 122 -11.07 15.78 2.83
C ARG A 122 -11.13 15.00 4.14
N HIS A 123 -10.32 15.41 5.11
CA HIS A 123 -10.23 14.79 6.42
C HIS A 123 -10.47 15.85 7.49
N GLY A 124 -11.07 15.45 8.61
CA GLY A 124 -11.31 16.34 9.72
C GLY A 124 -11.32 15.61 11.06
N ASN A 125 -11.27 16.39 12.12
CA ASN A 125 -11.26 15.88 13.49
C ASN A 125 -12.14 16.78 14.37
N ASP A 126 -13.25 16.25 14.83
CA ASP A 126 -14.16 16.93 15.75
C ASP A 126 -13.92 16.54 17.23
N GLY A 127 -12.89 15.70 17.47
CA GLY A 127 -12.51 15.25 18.81
C GLY A 127 -11.64 16.24 19.57
N ASP A 128 -11.12 15.79 20.70
CA ASP A 128 -10.26 16.57 21.62
C ASP A 128 -8.78 16.20 21.55
N LYS A 129 -8.44 15.16 20.78
CA LYS A 129 -7.07 14.67 20.57
C LYS A 129 -6.76 14.59 19.08
N PRO A 130 -5.49 14.73 18.69
CA PRO A 130 -5.11 14.52 17.29
C PRO A 130 -5.48 13.13 16.79
N GLY A 131 -5.94 13.05 15.55
CA GLY A 131 -6.13 11.80 14.83
C GLY A 131 -4.99 11.57 13.84
N ARG A 132 -4.44 10.35 13.79
CA ARG A 132 -3.34 10.01 12.89
C ARG A 132 -3.72 8.88 11.96
N PHE A 133 -3.28 8.99 10.72
CA PHE A 133 -3.42 7.91 9.76
C PHE A 133 -2.23 7.84 8.80
N MET A 134 -1.94 6.64 8.31
CA MET A 134 -1.07 6.42 7.16
C MET A 134 -1.91 6.49 5.89
N SER A 135 -1.39 7.15 4.86
CA SER A 135 -1.87 7.00 3.49
C SER A 135 -0.85 6.27 2.64
N TYR A 136 -1.35 5.43 1.76
CA TYR A 136 -0.58 4.73 0.74
C TYR A 136 -1.27 4.97 -0.59
N SER A 137 -0.49 5.30 -1.61
CA SER A 137 -1.05 5.55 -2.93
C SER A 137 -0.20 5.00 -4.06
N SER A 138 -0.79 4.91 -5.24
CA SER A 138 -0.09 4.54 -6.47
C SER A 138 0.37 5.77 -7.27
N GLU A 139 0.45 6.94 -6.65
CA GLU A 139 0.88 8.19 -7.30
C GLU A 139 2.24 8.07 -7.99
N PRO A 140 3.30 7.52 -7.35
CA PRO A 140 4.62 7.47 -7.98
C PRO A 140 4.63 6.74 -9.32
N MET A 141 3.84 5.69 -9.44
CA MET A 141 3.69 4.98 -10.70
C MET A 141 3.00 5.84 -11.76
N LEU A 142 1.89 6.51 -11.40
CA LEU A 142 1.19 7.41 -12.33
C LEU A 142 2.01 8.65 -12.67
N TRP A 143 2.80 9.15 -11.74
CA TRP A 143 3.79 10.19 -12.01
C TRP A 143 4.78 9.77 -13.10
N THR A 144 5.36 8.58 -12.97
CA THR A 144 6.29 8.02 -13.95
C THR A 144 5.66 7.90 -15.36
N LEU A 145 4.34 7.65 -15.42
CA LEU A 145 3.58 7.54 -16.65
C LEU A 145 3.06 8.91 -17.18
N GLY A 146 3.31 10.01 -16.46
CA GLY A 146 2.77 11.35 -16.81
C GLY A 146 1.26 11.46 -16.63
N MET A 147 0.68 10.66 -15.73
CA MET A 147 -0.77 10.57 -15.47
C MET A 147 -1.16 11.03 -14.06
N SER A 148 -0.23 11.56 -13.28
CA SER A 148 -0.50 12.12 -11.96
C SER A 148 -1.16 13.49 -12.12
N LEU A 149 -2.44 13.58 -11.74
CA LEU A 149 -3.25 14.80 -11.78
C LEU A 149 -3.84 15.05 -10.40
N ILE A 150 -3.88 16.30 -9.99
CA ILE A 150 -4.46 16.73 -8.73
C ILE A 150 -5.22 18.04 -8.88
N GLU A 151 -6.33 18.16 -8.18
CA GLU A 151 -7.09 19.41 -8.03
C GLU A 151 -7.34 19.67 -6.55
N ASP A 152 -7.13 20.91 -6.12
CA ASP A 152 -7.42 21.39 -4.75
C ASP A 152 -8.42 22.54 -4.82
N ALA A 153 -9.54 22.39 -4.13
CA ALA A 153 -10.62 23.37 -4.05
C ALA A 153 -10.62 24.16 -2.72
N GLY A 154 -9.55 24.07 -1.94
CA GLY A 154 -9.48 24.70 -0.63
C GLY A 154 -10.57 24.17 0.31
N HIS A 155 -11.25 25.06 1.02
CA HIS A 155 -12.34 24.71 1.94
C HIS A 155 -13.73 24.79 1.29
N ALA A 156 -13.83 24.70 -0.04
CA ALA A 156 -15.11 24.72 -0.73
C ALA A 156 -16.01 23.56 -0.28
N PRO A 157 -17.32 23.80 -0.03
CA PRO A 157 -18.26 22.72 0.24
C PRO A 157 -18.42 21.79 -0.96
N PHE A 158 -18.49 20.48 -0.73
CA PHE A 158 -18.65 19.49 -1.80
C PHE A 158 -19.78 19.82 -2.77
N ALA A 159 -20.92 20.28 -2.27
CA ALA A 159 -22.10 20.63 -3.09
C ALA A 159 -21.85 21.72 -4.16
N THR A 160 -20.77 22.49 -4.02
CA THR A 160 -20.38 23.54 -4.99
C THR A 160 -19.37 23.07 -6.05
N LEU A 161 -18.88 21.84 -5.90
CA LEU A 161 -17.81 21.33 -6.75
C LEU A 161 -18.36 20.60 -7.99
N PRO A 162 -17.60 20.59 -9.09
CA PRO A 162 -18.00 19.84 -10.27
C PRO A 162 -18.08 18.34 -9.92
N PRO A 163 -19.18 17.68 -10.31
CA PRO A 163 -19.31 16.25 -10.09
C PRO A 163 -18.20 15.48 -10.85
N ARG A 164 -17.95 14.23 -10.45
CA ARG A 164 -17.13 13.36 -11.27
C ARG A 164 -17.69 13.32 -12.69
N PRO A 165 -16.84 13.38 -13.75
CA PRO A 165 -17.30 13.17 -15.09
C PRO A 165 -18.07 11.86 -15.20
N ALA A 166 -19.31 11.92 -15.69
CA ALA A 166 -20.06 10.72 -16.00
C ALA A 166 -19.38 10.05 -17.21
N PHE A 167 -18.94 8.82 -17.01
CA PHE A 167 -18.51 8.02 -18.15
C PHE A 167 -19.78 7.54 -18.88
N SER A 168 -20.08 8.15 -19.99
CA SER A 168 -21.37 7.93 -20.68
C SER A 168 -21.53 6.50 -21.21
N GLY A 169 -20.45 5.74 -21.38
CA GLY A 169 -20.48 4.34 -21.86
C GLY A 169 -21.26 4.11 -23.17
N GLY A 170 -21.78 5.17 -23.72
CA GLY A 170 -22.90 5.21 -24.63
C GLY A 170 -22.55 5.39 -26.08
N ILE A 171 -21.40 4.93 -26.57
CA ILE A 171 -21.21 4.83 -28.01
C ILE A 171 -21.97 3.60 -28.49
N PRO A 172 -23.06 3.81 -29.28
CA PRO A 172 -23.80 2.71 -29.85
C PRO A 172 -22.93 2.00 -30.91
N GLY A 173 -23.10 0.69 -31.03
CA GLY A 173 -22.41 -0.11 -32.03
C GLY A 173 -21.85 -1.41 -31.47
N ASN A 174 -21.60 -2.37 -32.37
CA ASN A 174 -21.02 -3.67 -32.07
C ASN A 174 -19.59 -3.85 -32.58
N ASP A 175 -19.00 -2.78 -33.10
CA ASP A 175 -17.62 -2.78 -33.51
C ASP A 175 -16.66 -2.89 -32.30
N PRO A 176 -15.39 -3.25 -32.52
CA PRO A 176 -14.43 -3.45 -31.43
C PRO A 176 -14.20 -2.22 -30.57
N TYR A 177 -14.27 -1.00 -31.13
CA TYR A 177 -14.07 0.23 -30.39
C TYR A 177 -15.22 0.52 -29.43
N SER A 178 -16.45 0.42 -29.91
CA SER A 178 -17.67 0.59 -29.09
C SER A 178 -17.72 -0.43 -27.94
N ARG A 179 -17.38 -1.70 -28.22
CA ARG A 179 -17.28 -2.75 -27.16
C ARG A 179 -16.21 -2.41 -26.12
N ARG A 180 -15.04 -1.88 -26.54
CA ARG A 180 -13.98 -1.45 -25.62
C ARG A 180 -14.48 -0.35 -24.68
N LEU A 181 -15.13 0.67 -25.19
CA LEU A 181 -15.63 1.77 -24.38
C LEU A 181 -16.69 1.33 -23.38
N ARG A 182 -17.60 0.43 -23.78
CA ARG A 182 -18.59 -0.13 -22.85
C ARG A 182 -17.93 -0.90 -21.72
N ARG A 183 -16.90 -1.71 -22.03
CA ARG A 183 -16.13 -2.44 -20.98
C ARG A 183 -15.48 -1.47 -20.02
N LEU A 184 -14.79 -0.44 -20.50
CA LEU A 184 -14.17 0.58 -19.66
C LEU A 184 -15.20 1.31 -18.77
N ALA A 185 -16.38 1.59 -19.30
CA ALA A 185 -17.47 2.17 -18.51
C ALA A 185 -17.95 1.25 -17.38
N GLN A 186 -18.08 -0.04 -17.65
CA GLN A 186 -18.47 -1.03 -16.64
C GLN A 186 -17.41 -1.14 -15.53
N GLU A 187 -16.14 -1.22 -15.89
CA GLU A 187 -15.02 -1.24 -14.92
C GLU A 187 -15.00 0.04 -14.06
N THR A 188 -15.16 1.21 -14.69
CA THR A 188 -15.24 2.48 -13.96
C THR A 188 -16.41 2.51 -12.98
N LYS A 189 -17.58 2.04 -13.42
CA LYS A 189 -18.76 1.96 -12.54
C LYS A 189 -18.50 1.05 -11.34
N LYS A 190 -17.92 -0.13 -11.57
CA LYS A 190 -17.59 -1.09 -10.52
C LYS A 190 -16.66 -0.46 -9.48
N ARG A 191 -15.57 0.16 -9.90
CA ARG A 191 -14.63 0.84 -8.99
C ARG A 191 -15.28 1.92 -8.14
N ARG A 192 -16.23 2.67 -8.71
CA ARG A 192 -16.95 3.73 -8.00
C ARG A 192 -17.98 3.22 -7.00
N SER A 193 -18.39 1.96 -7.10
CA SER A 193 -19.36 1.33 -6.20
C SER A 193 -18.73 0.46 -5.12
N GLY A 194 -17.40 0.42 -5.04
CA GLY A 194 -16.68 -0.35 -4.03
C GLY A 194 -16.86 0.21 -2.61
N ARG A 195 -16.53 -0.64 -1.63
CA ARG A 195 -16.52 -0.26 -0.21
C ARG A 195 -15.50 0.87 -0.01
N ILE A 196 -15.89 1.89 0.75
CA ILE A 196 -15.05 3.04 1.13
C ILE A 196 -14.47 2.83 2.53
N HIS A 197 -15.30 2.61 3.53
CA HIS A 197 -14.89 2.43 4.92
C HIS A 197 -14.96 0.97 5.32
N THR A 198 -13.90 0.50 5.95
CA THR A 198 -13.78 -0.84 6.51
C THR A 198 -13.50 -0.71 8.00
N PRO A 199 -14.53 -0.80 8.86
CA PRO A 199 -14.34 -0.87 10.31
C PRO A 199 -13.54 -2.11 10.69
N TYR A 200 -12.52 -1.95 11.53
CA TYR A 200 -11.64 -3.05 11.92
C TYR A 200 -12.41 -4.22 12.57
N ASP A 201 -13.36 -3.93 13.43
CA ASP A 201 -14.10 -4.93 14.22
C ASP A 201 -15.08 -5.75 13.38
N GLU A 202 -15.47 -5.26 12.21
CA GLU A 202 -16.36 -5.98 11.30
C GLU A 202 -15.64 -7.02 10.44
N GLN A 203 -14.31 -7.08 10.49
CA GLN A 203 -13.53 -7.98 9.70
C GLN A 203 -13.11 -9.21 10.51
N GLU A 204 -13.25 -10.38 9.92
CA GLU A 204 -12.78 -11.64 10.49
C GLU A 204 -11.25 -11.73 10.41
N ILE A 205 -10.61 -12.25 11.46
CA ILE A 205 -9.19 -12.57 11.45
C ILE A 205 -9.00 -14.07 11.30
N LEU A 206 -8.25 -14.49 10.29
CA LEU A 206 -8.11 -15.89 9.90
C LEU A 206 -6.67 -16.36 9.99
N ALA A 207 -6.47 -17.54 10.57
CA ALA A 207 -5.18 -18.20 10.55
C ALA A 207 -4.83 -18.71 9.15
N THR A 208 -3.57 -18.60 8.79
CA THR A 208 -3.08 -18.98 7.45
C THR A 208 -1.95 -20.02 7.56
N PRO A 209 -1.75 -20.86 6.54
CA PRO A 209 -0.63 -21.81 6.51
C PRO A 209 0.75 -21.15 6.59
N ARG A 210 0.82 -19.84 6.47
CA ARG A 210 2.04 -19.06 6.68
C ARG A 210 2.44 -18.89 8.14
N GLY A 211 1.68 -19.44 9.10
CA GLY A 211 1.97 -19.33 10.52
C GLY A 211 1.52 -18.03 11.18
N THR A 212 0.67 -17.27 10.53
CA THR A 212 0.14 -15.98 11.00
C THR A 212 -1.37 -15.94 10.92
N ARG A 213 -2.00 -14.97 11.60
CA ARG A 213 -3.40 -14.60 11.35
C ARG A 213 -3.46 -13.35 10.50
N THR A 214 -4.46 -13.27 9.64
CA THR A 214 -4.62 -12.15 8.69
C THR A 214 -6.04 -11.61 8.74
N LYS A 215 -6.16 -10.29 8.78
CA LYS A 215 -7.42 -9.56 8.68
C LYS A 215 -7.34 -8.62 7.46
N PHE A 216 -8.26 -8.79 6.51
CA PHE A 216 -8.33 -7.93 5.33
C PHE A 216 -8.94 -6.58 5.69
N LEU A 217 -8.29 -5.50 5.30
CA LEU A 217 -8.71 -4.12 5.57
C LEU A 217 -9.05 -3.35 4.28
N ASN A 218 -8.39 -3.68 3.18
CA ASN A 218 -8.74 -3.17 1.86
C ASN A 218 -8.38 -4.24 0.82
N ASP A 219 -9.40 -4.92 0.29
CA ASP A 219 -9.24 -5.98 -0.69
C ASP A 219 -10.54 -6.20 -1.45
N ARG A 220 -10.45 -6.69 -2.68
CA ARG A 220 -11.63 -7.05 -3.48
C ARG A 220 -12.47 -8.15 -2.85
N ALA A 221 -11.85 -9.05 -2.09
CA ALA A 221 -12.56 -10.12 -1.39
C ALA A 221 -13.56 -9.58 -0.35
N ILE A 222 -13.36 -8.38 0.16
CA ILE A 222 -14.26 -7.72 1.11
C ILE A 222 -15.00 -6.51 0.52
N GLY A 223 -14.96 -6.35 -0.81
CA GLY A 223 -15.75 -5.37 -1.54
C GLY A 223 -15.09 -4.02 -1.80
N ASN A 224 -13.82 -3.85 -1.49
CA ASN A 224 -13.07 -2.67 -1.92
C ASN A 224 -12.67 -2.82 -3.40
N GLU A 225 -12.54 -1.70 -4.09
CA GLU A 225 -12.17 -1.68 -5.51
C GLU A 225 -10.96 -0.75 -5.78
N ALA A 226 -10.01 -0.70 -4.84
CA ALA A 226 -8.75 0.01 -5.04
C ALA A 226 -7.95 -0.64 -6.17
N SER A 227 -7.43 0.19 -7.07
CA SER A 227 -6.69 -0.30 -8.24
C SER A 227 -5.27 -0.69 -7.86
N GLY A 228 -5.07 -1.99 -7.67
CA GLY A 228 -3.76 -2.57 -7.43
C GLY A 228 -3.20 -2.38 -6.03
N LEU A 229 -4.00 -1.88 -5.10
CA LEU A 229 -3.61 -1.73 -3.71
C LEU A 229 -4.43 -2.66 -2.82
N THR A 230 -3.74 -3.48 -2.03
CA THR A 230 -4.37 -4.29 -0.99
C THR A 230 -3.78 -3.95 0.37
N GLN A 231 -4.57 -4.06 1.42
CA GLN A 231 -4.16 -3.79 2.79
C GLN A 231 -4.68 -4.87 3.72
N VAL A 232 -3.75 -5.43 4.49
CA VAL A 232 -4.08 -6.47 5.48
C VAL A 232 -3.33 -6.24 6.78
N MET A 233 -3.97 -6.53 7.91
CA MET A 233 -3.30 -6.66 9.19
C MET A 233 -2.80 -8.10 9.31
N ILE A 234 -1.51 -8.27 9.60
CA ILE A 234 -0.88 -9.56 9.90
C ILE A 234 -0.56 -9.60 11.38
N GLN A 235 -1.03 -10.62 12.07
CA GLN A 235 -0.76 -10.87 13.48
C GLN A 235 0.16 -12.08 13.64
N PHE A 236 1.20 -11.91 14.43
CA PHE A 236 2.15 -12.93 14.82
C PHE A 236 1.96 -13.26 16.30
N ALA A 237 1.80 -14.51 16.63
CA ALA A 237 1.82 -14.95 18.02
C ALA A 237 3.22 -14.77 18.65
N PRO A 238 3.35 -14.77 20.00
CA PRO A 238 4.63 -14.62 20.66
C PRO A 238 5.69 -15.60 20.16
N GLY A 239 6.86 -15.08 19.78
CA GLY A 239 8.00 -15.88 19.30
C GLY A 239 7.75 -16.65 17.99
N LYS A 240 6.68 -16.32 17.24
CA LYS A 240 6.35 -16.98 15.97
C LYS A 240 6.83 -16.20 14.77
N THR A 241 6.90 -16.91 13.66
CA THR A 241 7.39 -16.40 12.38
C THR A 241 6.40 -16.72 11.27
N GLN A 242 6.48 -15.97 10.19
CA GLN A 242 5.81 -16.27 8.94
C GLN A 242 6.63 -17.27 8.13
N SER A 243 6.03 -17.99 7.18
CA SER A 243 6.77 -18.79 6.18
C SER A 243 7.70 -17.94 5.33
N LEU A 244 8.80 -18.55 4.87
CA LEU A 244 9.72 -17.95 3.93
C LEU A 244 9.12 -17.99 2.51
N HIS A 245 9.03 -16.84 1.85
CA HIS A 245 8.42 -16.74 0.53
C HIS A 245 8.96 -15.56 -0.28
N ARG A 246 8.62 -15.51 -1.55
CA ARG A 246 8.83 -14.35 -2.42
C ARG A 246 7.66 -14.12 -3.35
N HIS A 247 7.52 -12.91 -3.84
CA HIS A 247 6.50 -12.52 -4.82
C HIS A 247 6.98 -11.35 -5.69
N PRO A 248 6.40 -11.14 -6.87
CA PRO A 248 6.57 -9.90 -7.61
C PRO A 248 5.82 -8.76 -6.90
N GLY A 249 6.22 -7.54 -7.15
CA GLY A 249 5.65 -6.37 -6.49
C GLY A 249 6.27 -6.10 -5.12
N GLU A 250 6.36 -4.83 -4.79
CA GLU A 250 6.81 -4.40 -3.48
C GLU A 250 5.72 -4.67 -2.44
N ALA A 251 6.14 -5.06 -1.23
CA ALA A 251 5.29 -5.07 -0.06
C ALA A 251 5.87 -4.15 1.00
N TRP A 252 5.04 -3.31 1.59
CA TRP A 252 5.42 -2.43 2.68
C TRP A 252 4.64 -2.80 3.91
N LEU A 253 5.35 -2.90 5.05
CA LEU A 253 4.75 -3.34 6.29
C LEU A 253 5.02 -2.30 7.37
N TYR A 254 3.97 -1.60 7.79
CA TYR A 254 4.04 -0.70 8.94
C TYR A 254 3.88 -1.50 10.23
N VAL A 255 4.80 -1.30 11.17
CA VAL A 255 4.78 -2.00 12.46
C VAL A 255 3.83 -1.29 13.42
N VAL A 256 2.64 -1.85 13.60
CA VAL A 256 1.60 -1.30 14.46
C VAL A 256 1.87 -1.60 15.93
N GLU A 257 2.41 -2.80 16.21
CA GLU A 257 2.61 -3.32 17.56
C GLU A 257 3.79 -4.29 17.58
N GLY A 258 4.59 -4.24 18.65
CA GLY A 258 5.69 -5.18 18.89
C GLY A 258 7.00 -4.80 18.21
N TYR A 259 7.91 -5.77 18.18
CA TYR A 259 9.24 -5.67 17.58
C TYR A 259 9.70 -7.03 17.05
N GLY A 260 10.65 -7.00 16.13
CA GLY A 260 11.18 -8.22 15.55
C GLY A 260 12.23 -7.94 14.47
N HIS A 261 12.39 -8.89 13.59
CA HIS A 261 13.27 -8.73 12.44
C HIS A 261 12.69 -9.39 11.19
N SER A 262 13.27 -9.03 10.05
CA SER A 262 12.94 -9.64 8.75
C SER A 262 14.20 -10.15 8.11
N PHE A 263 14.18 -11.40 7.63
CA PHE A 263 15.14 -11.91 6.68
C PHE A 263 14.78 -11.41 5.28
N MET A 264 15.77 -10.98 4.50
CA MET A 264 15.59 -10.59 3.09
C MET A 264 16.80 -11.00 2.26
N GLY A 265 16.57 -11.71 1.16
CA GLY A 265 17.66 -12.20 0.32
C GLY A 265 17.25 -12.53 -1.12
N HIS A 266 18.23 -12.65 -2.00
CA HIS A 266 18.00 -13.09 -3.39
C HIS A 266 17.86 -14.62 -3.52
N SER A 267 18.25 -15.36 -2.49
CA SER A 267 18.02 -16.80 -2.34
C SER A 267 17.49 -17.11 -0.94
N PRO A 268 16.87 -18.29 -0.75
CA PRO A 268 16.26 -18.61 0.55
C PRO A 268 17.26 -18.80 1.69
N ASP A 269 18.51 -19.03 1.37
CA ASP A 269 19.61 -19.34 2.31
C ASP A 269 20.67 -18.23 2.43
N GLN A 270 20.56 -17.16 1.64
CA GLN A 270 21.53 -16.07 1.62
C GLN A 270 20.82 -14.72 1.64
N GLY A 271 20.88 -14.03 2.76
CA GLY A 271 20.25 -12.73 2.95
C GLY A 271 20.70 -12.06 4.22
N GLU A 272 20.07 -10.94 4.52
CA GLU A 272 20.35 -10.11 5.68
C GLU A 272 19.15 -10.06 6.62
N HIS A 273 19.40 -9.85 7.91
CA HIS A 273 18.39 -9.67 8.92
C HIS A 273 18.28 -8.20 9.30
N HIS A 274 17.08 -7.64 9.17
CA HIS A 274 16.79 -6.24 9.44
C HIS A 274 15.83 -6.13 10.62
N ARG A 275 16.27 -5.55 11.72
CA ARG A 275 15.44 -5.34 12.92
C ARG A 275 14.49 -4.19 12.75
N TRP A 276 13.31 -4.31 13.34
CA TRP A 276 12.26 -3.30 13.33
C TRP A 276 11.49 -3.27 14.66
N LYS A 277 10.81 -2.18 14.93
CA LYS A 277 9.96 -1.96 16.11
C LYS A 277 8.71 -1.17 15.73
N LYS A 278 7.77 -1.06 16.65
CA LYS A 278 6.57 -0.25 16.49
C LYS A 278 6.89 1.13 15.91
N GLY A 279 6.15 1.52 14.88
CA GLY A 279 6.28 2.76 14.15
C GLY A 279 7.20 2.70 12.93
N ASP A 280 8.03 1.69 12.77
CA ASP A 280 8.90 1.53 11.61
C ASP A 280 8.10 1.05 10.39
N LEU A 281 8.59 1.40 9.19
CA LEU A 281 8.10 0.86 7.91
C LEU A 281 9.15 -0.08 7.32
N ILE A 282 8.74 -1.32 7.07
CA ILE A 282 9.58 -2.34 6.42
C ILE A 282 9.25 -2.34 4.93
N VAL A 283 10.27 -2.34 4.09
CA VAL A 283 10.16 -2.37 2.62
C VAL A 283 10.70 -3.69 2.10
N VAL A 284 9.83 -4.49 1.51
CA VAL A 284 10.19 -5.72 0.80
C VAL A 284 10.15 -5.45 -0.70
N ASP A 285 11.29 -5.58 -1.35
CA ASP A 285 11.41 -5.34 -2.78
C ASP A 285 10.95 -6.55 -3.62
N HIS A 286 10.75 -6.29 -4.90
CA HIS A 286 10.36 -7.29 -5.89
C HIS A 286 11.24 -8.55 -5.83
N PHE A 287 10.60 -9.71 -5.76
CA PHE A 287 11.23 -11.03 -5.83
C PHE A 287 12.28 -11.35 -4.75
N LEU A 288 12.39 -10.57 -3.69
CA LEU A 288 13.22 -10.96 -2.55
C LEU A 288 12.54 -12.07 -1.76
N TRP A 289 13.29 -13.13 -1.49
CA TRP A 289 12.95 -14.07 -0.45
C TRP A 289 12.90 -13.33 0.87
N HIS A 290 11.81 -13.44 1.59
CA HIS A 290 11.65 -12.75 2.86
C HIS A 290 10.82 -13.56 3.86
N GLN A 291 11.10 -13.30 5.13
CA GLN A 291 10.46 -13.91 6.26
C GLN A 291 10.44 -12.92 7.42
N HIS A 292 9.32 -12.82 8.13
CA HIS A 292 9.19 -11.90 9.27
C HIS A 292 9.08 -12.70 10.57
N PHE A 293 9.74 -12.20 11.63
CA PHE A 293 9.86 -12.85 12.91
C PHE A 293 9.38 -11.93 14.02
N ASN A 294 8.51 -12.42 14.89
CA ASN A 294 8.22 -11.77 16.16
C ASN A 294 9.28 -12.20 17.19
N ASP A 295 10.14 -11.27 17.59
CA ASP A 295 11.22 -11.55 18.54
C ASP A 295 10.76 -11.49 20.00
N ASP A 296 9.53 -11.03 20.26
CA ASP A 296 8.96 -11.00 21.60
C ASP A 296 8.40 -12.38 21.98
N PRO A 297 8.96 -13.04 23.01
CA PRO A 297 8.50 -14.37 23.42
C PRO A 297 7.19 -14.35 24.21
N VAL A 298 6.71 -13.16 24.60
CA VAL A 298 5.54 -12.99 25.48
C VAL A 298 4.40 -12.27 24.77
N ASN A 299 4.72 -11.27 23.96
CA ASN A 299 3.72 -10.44 23.30
C ASN A 299 3.61 -10.73 21.80
N GLN A 300 2.42 -10.54 21.28
CA GLN A 300 2.17 -10.56 19.85
C GLN A 300 2.85 -9.39 19.15
N CYS A 301 3.00 -9.49 17.85
CA CYS A 301 3.28 -8.35 17.01
C CYS A 301 2.26 -8.24 15.88
N ARG A 302 2.04 -7.02 15.40
CA ARG A 302 1.12 -6.72 14.29
C ARG A 302 1.76 -5.80 13.27
N LEU A 303 1.65 -6.20 12.01
CA LEU A 303 2.12 -5.44 10.86
C LEU A 303 0.94 -5.15 9.94
N VAL A 304 0.82 -3.92 9.47
CA VAL A 304 -0.09 -3.61 8.35
C VAL A 304 0.69 -3.68 7.07
N ARG A 305 0.38 -4.68 6.27
CA ARG A 305 0.98 -4.89 4.96
C ARG A 305 0.17 -4.17 3.89
N ILE A 306 0.87 -3.38 3.10
CA ILE A 306 0.38 -2.83 1.84
C ILE A 306 1.10 -3.55 0.72
N HIS A 307 0.36 -4.01 -0.26
CA HIS A 307 0.92 -4.70 -1.41
C HIS A 307 0.31 -4.18 -2.71
N MET A 308 1.15 -4.00 -3.72
CA MET A 308 0.68 -3.71 -5.07
C MET A 308 0.23 -5.02 -5.72
N PHE A 309 -0.98 -5.43 -5.39
CA PHE A 309 -1.59 -6.66 -5.87
C PHE A 309 -2.81 -6.38 -6.74
N ASP A 310 -3.46 -7.40 -7.22
CA ASP A 310 -4.66 -7.36 -8.03
C ASP A 310 -4.47 -6.77 -9.43
N SER A 311 -5.30 -5.81 -9.81
CA SER A 311 -5.46 -5.44 -11.22
C SER A 311 -4.18 -5.02 -11.92
N ILE A 312 -3.27 -4.32 -11.24
CA ILE A 312 -1.99 -3.92 -11.84
C ILE A 312 -1.08 -5.14 -11.98
N LEU A 313 -0.90 -5.88 -10.90
CA LEU A 313 0.00 -7.02 -10.92
C LEU A 313 -0.53 -8.16 -11.79
N GLU A 314 -1.83 -8.43 -11.76
CA GLU A 314 -2.45 -9.42 -12.66
C GLU A 314 -2.28 -9.05 -14.13
N THR A 315 -2.45 -7.77 -14.47
CA THR A 315 -2.21 -7.28 -15.82
C THR A 315 -0.75 -7.42 -16.20
N MET A 316 0.16 -7.01 -15.33
CA MET A 316 1.61 -7.11 -15.56
C MET A 316 2.05 -8.57 -15.65
N ARG A 317 1.51 -9.47 -14.82
CA ARG A 317 1.77 -10.90 -14.88
C ARG A 317 1.47 -11.48 -16.25
N THR A 318 0.33 -11.12 -16.81
CA THR A 318 -0.07 -11.58 -18.15
C THR A 318 0.88 -11.09 -19.24
N LEU A 319 1.51 -9.92 -19.04
CA LEU A 319 2.46 -9.32 -19.98
C LEU A 319 3.89 -9.79 -19.79
N MET A 320 4.22 -10.39 -18.64
CA MET A 320 5.60 -10.72 -18.24
C MET A 320 5.80 -12.24 -18.06
N ASP A 321 5.20 -13.05 -18.94
CA ASP A 321 5.46 -14.50 -18.95
C ASP A 321 6.94 -14.81 -19.33
N PRO A 322 7.63 -15.73 -18.65
CA PRO A 322 7.22 -16.59 -17.54
C PRO A 322 7.49 -15.94 -16.18
N MET A 323 6.47 -15.41 -15.54
CA MET A 323 6.61 -14.75 -14.26
C MET A 323 6.15 -15.63 -13.11
N VAL A 324 7.03 -15.87 -12.16
CA VAL A 324 6.68 -16.51 -10.90
C VAL A 324 5.89 -15.52 -10.06
N LEU A 325 4.64 -15.84 -9.73
CA LEU A 325 3.80 -15.00 -8.89
C LEU A 325 4.16 -15.10 -7.42
N PHE A 326 4.25 -16.33 -6.95
CA PHE A 326 4.58 -16.66 -5.58
C PHE A 326 5.46 -17.91 -5.59
N GLU A 327 6.45 -17.90 -4.74
CA GLU A 327 7.15 -19.10 -4.30
C GLU A 327 7.13 -19.13 -2.78
N GLU A 328 6.78 -20.28 -2.25
CA GLU A 328 6.83 -20.59 -0.83
C GLU A 328 7.90 -21.65 -0.61
N ALA A 329 8.71 -21.49 0.44
CA ALA A 329 9.54 -22.59 0.93
C ALA A 329 8.60 -23.53 1.72
N GLU A 330 8.18 -24.63 1.07
CA GLU A 330 7.12 -25.53 1.58
C GLU A 330 7.43 -26.10 2.97
N ASP A 331 8.69 -26.30 3.29
CA ASP A 331 9.18 -26.77 4.58
C ASP A 331 9.02 -25.73 5.71
N THR A 332 8.71 -24.48 5.38
CA THR A 332 8.43 -23.40 6.34
C THR A 332 6.95 -23.17 6.56
N LEU A 333 6.07 -23.81 5.80
CA LEU A 333 4.63 -23.72 5.97
C LEU A 333 4.19 -24.47 7.24
N VAL A 334 3.18 -23.92 7.90
CA VAL A 334 2.62 -24.47 9.14
C VAL A 334 1.38 -25.30 8.79
N SER A 335 1.32 -26.54 9.25
CA SER A 335 0.17 -27.40 9.04
C SER A 335 -1.06 -26.89 9.80
N MET A 336 -2.26 -27.29 9.38
CA MET A 336 -3.52 -26.95 10.07
C MET A 336 -3.54 -27.49 11.51
N GLN A 337 -2.89 -28.63 11.76
CA GLN A 337 -2.77 -29.19 13.09
C GLN A 337 -1.91 -28.32 14.00
N GLU A 338 -0.76 -27.86 13.53
CA GLU A 338 0.11 -26.93 14.27
C GLU A 338 -0.56 -25.58 14.48
N LEU A 339 -1.25 -25.02 13.45
CA LEU A 339 -2.01 -23.78 13.59
C LEU A 339 -3.06 -23.85 14.70
N SER A 340 -3.72 -25.00 14.86
CA SER A 340 -4.73 -25.21 15.91
C SER A 340 -4.14 -25.26 17.33
N GLN A 341 -2.83 -25.45 17.47
CA GLN A 341 -2.11 -25.48 18.73
C GLN A 341 -1.51 -24.12 19.11
N ILE A 342 -1.54 -23.14 18.21
CA ILE A 342 -1.04 -21.80 18.51
C ILE A 342 -2.06 -21.09 19.40
N GLU A 343 -1.61 -20.66 20.58
CA GLU A 343 -2.37 -19.75 21.42
C GLU A 343 -2.28 -18.35 20.85
N TRP A 344 -3.41 -17.89 20.31
CA TRP A 344 -3.50 -16.57 19.72
C TRP A 344 -4.00 -15.56 20.76
N PRO A 345 -3.27 -14.45 20.97
CA PRO A 345 -3.79 -13.34 21.75
C PRO A 345 -5.07 -12.75 21.15
N ASP A 346 -5.85 -12.11 22.01
CA ASP A 346 -7.08 -11.43 21.60
C ASP A 346 -6.82 -10.43 20.48
N ASP A 347 -7.74 -10.38 19.52
CA ASP A 347 -7.72 -9.38 18.42
C ASP A 347 -8.46 -8.12 18.86
N LYS A 348 -7.86 -7.36 19.78
CA LYS A 348 -8.41 -6.11 20.30
C LYS A 348 -7.63 -4.91 19.82
N ARG A 349 -8.32 -3.77 19.73
CA ARG A 349 -7.71 -2.46 19.49
C ARG A 349 -6.90 -2.01 20.70
N PRO A 350 -5.94 -1.09 20.53
CA PRO A 350 -5.27 -0.48 21.66
C PRO A 350 -6.27 0.24 22.57
N GLY A 351 -6.26 -0.11 23.86
CA GLY A 351 -7.11 0.52 24.87
C GLY A 351 -8.50 -0.08 25.08
N GLU A 352 -8.83 -1.21 24.41
CA GLU A 352 -10.04 -2.02 24.65
C GLU A 352 -9.80 -3.23 25.55
#